data_86faa33dc0c9ed3aa844cb8025ce6a0a
#
_entry.id   86faa33dc0c9ed3aa844cb8025ce6a0a
#
_cell.length_a   1.000
_cell.length_b   1.000
_cell.length_c   1.000
_cell.angle_alpha   90.00
_cell.angle_beta   90.00
_cell.angle_gamma   90.00
#
_symmetry.space_group_name_H-M   'P 1'
#
loop_
_entity.id
_entity.type
_entity.pdbx_description
1 polymer ?
#
loop_
_entity_poly.entity_id
_entity_poly.type
_entity_poly.pdbx_seq_one_letter_code
_entity_poly.pdbx_strand_id
1 'polypeptide(L)'
;MKFSEMSYTRPDIDALLGQCKALAAKAAGAASGEELVNVYYEQSRAFADYSTAAQLASIHYTCDTRDAYWKAEQDFFDANGPAVENARVEISRAFLANAHVDALTEAFGTTCVAGMKNAVLGMDDRTVELQKEYNALVSQYQQVYGGALVEFDGKQLTIPQLGPYKENLDPAVRRAAYEAEAAYFDAHRDELDGLYTKIVKNLNAQAQILGYHDYSELSYVRMNRIGYGPAEIRKFRVQVASDVVPELKKVIELRCKRTGISHLTFSDLPVAFQDGNPSPIEGYEARMAAARTMYHELSPETAEFIDFMQDNELFDVESRPGKMSGGYMTSLPTYKAPFIFANWNNTSADVDVLTHECGHAFEGYVAERDPKVPADLECPGMESAEIHSMAMEFLTAPWHHLLFGKDTEKYALLHAEDSFLFLAYGCIVDEFQHRMYQNPDLTPDERNAVWLELEHKYRPWIDFDNLPFYGRGAGWQRQLHIYECPFYYIDYCLSTMAALQFFLLSLKDHKDAWERYLKLVRRAGLASYTELMQTAGLKVPFEDGSIKAIAQQMGQWIAEHQV
;
A
#
# COMPACT_ATOMS: atom_id res chain seq x y z
N MET A 1 -25.22 6.85 9.38
CA MET A 1 -25.88 7.05 8.06
C MET A 1 -25.33 5.96 7.16
N LYS A 2 -26.19 5.21 6.51
CA LYS A 2 -25.80 4.13 5.62
C LYS A 2 -25.15 4.67 4.35
N PHE A 3 -24.21 3.92 3.77
CA PHE A 3 -23.56 4.32 2.51
C PHE A 3 -24.59 4.59 1.39
N SER A 4 -25.62 3.74 1.29
CA SER A 4 -26.72 3.91 0.33
C SER A 4 -27.57 5.18 0.52
N GLU A 5 -27.46 5.85 1.67
CA GLU A 5 -28.15 7.10 2.00
C GLU A 5 -27.27 8.34 1.85
N MET A 6 -25.97 8.17 1.57
CA MET A 6 -25.04 9.28 1.40
C MET A 6 -25.30 10.00 0.09
N SER A 7 -25.50 11.30 0.17
CA SER A 7 -25.81 12.11 -1.01
C SER A 7 -24.53 12.55 -1.72
N TYR A 8 -24.51 12.41 -3.04
CA TYR A 8 -23.48 12.98 -3.90
C TYR A 8 -23.94 14.32 -4.49
N THR A 9 -23.06 15.30 -4.47
CA THR A 9 -23.23 16.57 -5.18
C THR A 9 -21.92 16.94 -5.84
N ARG A 10 -21.95 17.14 -7.18
CA ARG A 10 -20.75 17.59 -7.91
C ARG A 10 -20.32 18.95 -7.41
N PRO A 11 -19.04 19.14 -6.98
CA PRO A 11 -18.58 20.41 -6.45
C PRO A 11 -18.45 21.48 -7.55
N ASP A 12 -18.67 22.73 -7.16
CA ASP A 12 -18.35 23.90 -7.99
C ASP A 12 -16.87 24.23 -7.84
N ILE A 13 -16.08 23.87 -8.86
CA ILE A 13 -14.63 24.05 -8.85
C ILE A 13 -14.23 25.53 -8.82
N ASP A 14 -14.92 26.40 -9.54
CA ASP A 14 -14.58 27.82 -9.56
C ASP A 14 -14.84 28.47 -8.19
N ALA A 15 -15.92 28.09 -7.52
CA ALA A 15 -16.20 28.51 -6.15
C ALA A 15 -15.13 28.00 -5.17
N LEU A 16 -14.71 26.73 -5.28
CA LEU A 16 -13.65 26.14 -4.44
C LEU A 16 -12.31 26.85 -4.66
N LEU A 17 -11.90 27.09 -5.91
CA LEU A 17 -10.67 27.82 -6.23
C LEU A 17 -10.71 29.27 -5.71
N GLY A 18 -11.89 29.91 -5.76
CA GLY A 18 -12.12 31.22 -5.12
C GLY A 18 -11.91 31.18 -3.60
N GLN A 19 -12.43 30.14 -2.94
CA GLN A 19 -12.25 29.91 -1.52
C GLN A 19 -10.78 29.64 -1.17
N CYS A 20 -10.05 28.87 -1.97
CA CYS A 20 -8.61 28.63 -1.80
C CYS A 20 -7.79 29.92 -1.83
N LYS A 21 -8.11 30.85 -2.76
CA LYS A 21 -7.46 32.17 -2.81
C LYS A 21 -7.73 32.99 -1.53
N ALA A 22 -8.96 32.94 -1.01
CA ALA A 22 -9.31 33.62 0.22
C ALA A 22 -8.59 33.01 1.44
N LEU A 23 -8.46 31.67 1.51
CA LEU A 23 -7.71 30.96 2.54
C LEU A 23 -6.22 31.28 2.49
N ALA A 24 -5.61 31.34 1.32
CA ALA A 24 -4.22 31.73 1.16
C ALA A 24 -4.00 33.19 1.65
N ALA A 25 -4.92 34.12 1.34
CA ALA A 25 -4.83 35.49 1.82
C ALA A 25 -4.99 35.57 3.35
N LYS A 26 -5.90 34.79 3.96
CA LYS A 26 -6.05 34.68 5.41
C LYS A 26 -4.80 34.11 6.07
N ALA A 27 -4.22 33.02 5.52
CA ALA A 27 -3.00 32.41 6.04
C ALA A 27 -1.82 33.41 6.01
N ALA A 28 -1.66 34.14 4.91
CA ALA A 28 -0.62 35.16 4.79
C ALA A 28 -0.82 36.34 5.75
N GLY A 29 -2.08 36.72 6.04
CA GLY A 29 -2.44 37.87 6.86
C GLY A 29 -2.64 37.56 8.34
N ALA A 30 -2.58 36.30 8.78
CA ALA A 30 -2.78 35.93 10.20
C ALA A 30 -1.77 36.62 11.11
N ALA A 31 -2.26 37.33 12.12
CA ALA A 31 -1.47 38.16 13.02
C ALA A 31 -1.03 37.42 14.29
N SER A 32 -1.47 36.17 14.47
CA SER A 32 -1.11 35.33 15.62
C SER A 32 -1.10 33.85 15.25
N GLY A 33 -0.42 33.03 16.09
CA GLY A 33 -0.42 31.59 15.94
C GLY A 33 -1.83 30.97 16.05
N GLU A 34 -2.65 31.46 16.96
CA GLU A 34 -4.05 31.03 17.15
C GLU A 34 -4.87 31.29 15.87
N GLU A 35 -4.75 32.48 15.29
CA GLU A 35 -5.43 32.82 14.06
C GLU A 35 -4.97 31.89 12.89
N LEU A 36 -3.67 31.63 12.80
CA LEU A 36 -3.11 30.76 11.78
C LEU A 36 -3.64 29.32 11.91
N VAL A 37 -3.70 28.76 13.12
CA VAL A 37 -4.28 27.44 13.42
C VAL A 37 -5.77 27.40 13.04
N ASN A 38 -6.52 28.47 13.33
CA ASN A 38 -7.93 28.56 12.95
C ASN A 38 -8.13 28.55 11.42
N VAL A 39 -7.24 29.24 10.67
CA VAL A 39 -7.26 29.22 9.20
C VAL A 39 -6.97 27.82 8.68
N TYR A 40 -6.08 27.06 9.34
CA TYR A 40 -5.82 25.67 8.96
C TYR A 40 -7.06 24.78 9.13
N TYR A 41 -7.78 24.89 10.25
CA TYR A 41 -9.05 24.18 10.41
C TYR A 41 -10.12 24.62 9.39
N GLU A 42 -10.15 25.90 8.98
CA GLU A 42 -11.05 26.35 7.90
C GLU A 42 -10.70 25.68 6.57
N GLN A 43 -9.40 25.58 6.25
CA GLN A 43 -8.92 24.87 5.07
C GLN A 43 -9.35 23.39 5.10
N SER A 44 -9.06 22.69 6.18
CA SER A 44 -9.39 21.26 6.32
C SER A 44 -10.89 21.00 6.09
N ARG A 45 -11.76 21.85 6.68
CA ARG A 45 -13.21 21.75 6.44
C ARG A 45 -13.62 22.05 5.01
N ALA A 46 -13.00 23.05 4.36
CA ALA A 46 -13.31 23.41 2.98
C ALA A 46 -13.00 22.28 1.99
N PHE A 47 -11.94 21.51 2.26
CA PHE A 47 -11.57 20.37 1.43
C PHE A 47 -12.30 19.07 1.79
N ALA A 48 -12.88 18.95 2.99
CA ALA A 48 -13.60 17.73 3.40
C ALA A 48 -14.77 17.41 2.46
N ASP A 49 -15.58 18.42 2.08
CA ASP A 49 -16.72 18.23 1.16
C ASP A 49 -16.27 17.85 -0.25
N TYR A 50 -15.21 18.50 -0.75
CA TYR A 50 -14.61 18.17 -2.05
C TYR A 50 -14.06 16.74 -2.06
N SER A 51 -13.28 16.38 -1.04
CA SER A 51 -12.69 15.03 -0.90
C SER A 51 -13.78 13.97 -0.77
N THR A 52 -14.83 14.23 0.02
CA THR A 52 -15.97 13.30 0.14
C THR A 52 -16.68 13.09 -1.19
N ALA A 53 -16.93 14.15 -1.96
CA ALA A 53 -17.54 14.04 -3.27
C ALA A 53 -16.65 13.26 -4.26
N ALA A 54 -15.34 13.51 -4.26
CA ALA A 54 -14.40 12.79 -5.10
C ALA A 54 -14.35 11.29 -4.74
N GLN A 55 -14.32 10.96 -3.45
CA GLN A 55 -14.31 9.57 -3.00
C GLN A 55 -15.63 8.84 -3.28
N LEU A 56 -16.78 9.49 -3.10
CA LEU A 56 -18.09 8.90 -3.48
C LEU A 56 -18.14 8.58 -4.98
N ALA A 57 -17.67 9.49 -5.84
CA ALA A 57 -17.61 9.25 -7.28
C ALA A 57 -16.69 8.06 -7.61
N SER A 58 -15.51 8.02 -6.99
CA SER A 58 -14.53 6.94 -7.16
C SER A 58 -15.06 5.59 -6.67
N ILE A 59 -15.65 5.51 -5.48
CA ILE A 59 -16.23 4.28 -4.94
C ILE A 59 -17.31 3.73 -5.88
N HIS A 60 -18.26 4.56 -6.26
CA HIS A 60 -19.34 4.12 -7.16
C HIS A 60 -18.81 3.67 -8.52
N TYR A 61 -17.84 4.40 -9.10
CA TYR A 61 -17.21 4.01 -10.35
C TYR A 61 -16.44 2.70 -10.23
N THR A 62 -15.64 2.51 -9.18
CA THR A 62 -14.88 1.26 -8.99
C THR A 62 -15.78 0.07 -8.68
N CYS A 63 -16.92 0.29 -8.03
CA CYS A 63 -17.93 -0.74 -7.77
C CYS A 63 -18.65 -1.23 -9.05
N ASP A 64 -18.85 -0.37 -10.07
CA ASP A 64 -19.29 -0.76 -11.41
C ASP A 64 -18.75 0.20 -12.47
N THR A 65 -17.64 -0.18 -13.10
CA THR A 65 -16.97 0.61 -14.15
C THR A 65 -17.78 0.77 -15.43
N ARG A 66 -18.92 0.08 -15.58
CA ARG A 66 -19.85 0.16 -16.71
C ARG A 66 -20.90 1.25 -16.53
N ASP A 67 -21.03 1.81 -15.32
CA ASP A 67 -21.96 2.91 -15.05
C ASP A 67 -21.45 4.21 -15.69
N ALA A 68 -22.14 4.66 -16.72
CA ALA A 68 -21.75 5.83 -17.49
C ALA A 68 -21.85 7.15 -16.69
N TYR A 69 -22.76 7.22 -15.71
CA TYR A 69 -22.89 8.40 -14.83
C TYR A 69 -21.66 8.53 -13.93
N TRP A 70 -21.32 7.45 -13.19
CA TRP A 70 -20.18 7.48 -12.27
C TRP A 70 -18.84 7.58 -12.99
N LYS A 71 -18.76 7.01 -14.21
CA LYS A 71 -17.60 7.25 -15.06
C LYS A 71 -17.44 8.73 -15.41
N ALA A 72 -18.51 9.42 -15.76
CA ALA A 72 -18.46 10.84 -16.10
C ALA A 72 -18.12 11.70 -14.86
N GLU A 73 -18.53 11.29 -13.65
CA GLU A 73 -18.15 11.96 -12.41
C GLU A 73 -16.66 11.72 -12.09
N GLN A 74 -16.16 10.51 -12.29
CA GLN A 74 -14.72 10.22 -12.14
C GLN A 74 -13.89 11.06 -13.13
N ASP A 75 -14.26 11.08 -14.41
CA ASP A 75 -13.60 11.89 -15.44
C ASP A 75 -13.61 13.40 -15.09
N PHE A 76 -14.66 13.88 -14.41
CA PHE A 76 -14.72 15.25 -13.91
C PHE A 76 -13.66 15.53 -12.85
N PHE A 77 -13.48 14.65 -11.87
CA PHE A 77 -12.44 14.82 -10.85
C PHE A 77 -11.03 14.67 -11.43
N ASP A 78 -10.83 13.74 -12.35
CA ASP A 78 -9.55 13.56 -13.04
C ASP A 78 -9.12 14.82 -13.83
N ALA A 79 -10.08 15.49 -14.44
CA ALA A 79 -9.82 16.71 -15.21
C ALA A 79 -9.55 17.95 -14.32
N ASN A 80 -10.20 18.05 -13.15
CA ASN A 80 -10.16 19.24 -12.29
C ASN A 80 -9.21 19.09 -11.08
N GLY A 81 -8.93 17.87 -10.67
CA GLY A 81 -8.04 17.57 -9.51
C GLY A 81 -6.71 18.31 -9.52
N PRO A 82 -5.97 18.33 -10.66
CA PRO A 82 -4.71 19.06 -10.73
C PRO A 82 -4.80 20.54 -10.39
N ALA A 83 -5.89 21.23 -10.79
CA ALA A 83 -6.09 22.64 -10.45
C ALA A 83 -6.37 22.84 -8.95
N VAL A 84 -7.10 21.92 -8.33
CA VAL A 84 -7.38 21.95 -6.89
C VAL A 84 -6.12 21.69 -6.09
N GLU A 85 -5.29 20.72 -6.49
CA GLU A 85 -4.01 20.44 -5.83
C GLU A 85 -3.03 21.61 -5.96
N ASN A 86 -2.95 22.27 -7.12
CA ASN A 86 -2.16 23.50 -7.26
C ASN A 86 -2.63 24.59 -6.29
N ALA A 87 -3.94 24.76 -6.12
CA ALA A 87 -4.48 25.71 -5.15
C ALA A 87 -4.12 25.36 -3.69
N ARG A 88 -4.07 24.06 -3.33
CA ARG A 88 -3.56 23.59 -2.03
C ARG A 88 -2.10 23.96 -1.81
N VAL A 89 -1.26 23.78 -2.83
CA VAL A 89 0.16 24.17 -2.76
C VAL A 89 0.31 25.66 -2.54
N GLU A 90 -0.51 26.52 -3.18
CA GLU A 90 -0.46 27.98 -2.97
C GLU A 90 -0.88 28.36 -1.54
N ILE A 91 -1.86 27.66 -0.95
CA ILE A 91 -2.22 27.86 0.46
C ILE A 91 -1.05 27.44 1.36
N SER A 92 -0.41 26.30 1.06
CA SER A 92 0.77 25.83 1.80
C SER A 92 1.91 26.83 1.76
N ARG A 93 2.17 27.49 0.60
CA ARG A 93 3.15 28.57 0.48
C ARG A 93 2.82 29.76 1.40
N ALA A 94 1.54 30.12 1.48
CA ALA A 94 1.08 31.22 2.33
C ALA A 94 1.27 30.89 3.83
N PHE A 95 0.96 29.67 4.26
CA PHE A 95 1.24 29.21 5.63
C PHE A 95 2.73 29.24 5.94
N LEU A 96 3.56 28.70 5.07
CA LEU A 96 5.02 28.62 5.28
C LEU A 96 5.69 30.01 5.32
N ALA A 97 5.12 30.99 4.64
CA ALA A 97 5.61 32.37 4.63
C ALA A 97 5.20 33.18 5.87
N ASN A 98 4.22 32.70 6.67
CA ASN A 98 3.75 33.42 7.84
C ASN A 98 4.73 33.31 9.03
N ALA A 99 4.96 34.42 9.74
CA ALA A 99 5.89 34.49 10.87
C ALA A 99 5.48 33.58 12.05
N HIS A 100 4.23 33.12 12.10
CA HIS A 100 3.68 32.28 13.16
C HIS A 100 3.56 30.80 12.75
N VAL A 101 4.24 30.34 11.69
CA VAL A 101 4.13 28.97 11.17
C VAL A 101 4.44 27.90 12.21
N ASP A 102 5.30 28.18 13.18
CA ASP A 102 5.66 27.25 14.28
C ASP A 102 4.44 26.85 15.12
N ALA A 103 3.40 27.70 15.21
CA ALA A 103 2.15 27.37 15.89
C ALA A 103 1.43 26.17 15.27
N LEU A 104 1.59 25.91 13.96
CA LEU A 104 1.05 24.73 13.31
C LEU A 104 1.80 23.46 13.74
N THR A 105 3.12 23.56 13.96
CA THR A 105 3.91 22.44 14.51
C THR A 105 3.50 22.13 15.95
N GLU A 106 3.24 23.17 16.76
CA GLU A 106 2.78 23.01 18.14
C GLU A 106 1.37 22.38 18.22
N ALA A 107 0.48 22.76 17.29
CA ALA A 107 -0.91 22.27 17.25
C ALA A 107 -1.04 20.88 16.64
N PHE A 108 -0.32 20.61 15.55
CA PHE A 108 -0.55 19.46 14.66
C PHE A 108 0.68 18.54 14.48
N GLY A 109 1.74 18.76 15.24
CA GLY A 109 2.97 17.98 15.13
C GLY A 109 3.87 18.42 13.97
N THR A 110 5.04 17.77 13.88
CA THR A 110 6.09 18.11 12.89
C THR A 110 5.69 17.80 11.46
N THR A 111 4.79 16.85 11.27
CA THR A 111 4.34 16.36 9.95
C THR A 111 3.54 17.40 9.17
N CYS A 112 2.75 18.22 9.83
CA CYS A 112 1.94 19.27 9.20
C CYS A 112 2.82 20.24 8.36
N VAL A 113 3.78 20.87 9.01
CA VAL A 113 4.67 21.85 8.35
C VAL A 113 5.66 21.16 7.40
N ALA A 114 6.15 19.97 7.73
CA ALA A 114 7.02 19.19 6.85
C ALA A 114 6.29 18.76 5.58
N GLY A 115 5.04 18.30 5.69
CA GLY A 115 4.19 17.95 4.55
C GLY A 115 3.93 19.13 3.62
N MET A 116 3.62 20.31 4.17
CA MET A 116 3.50 21.53 3.36
C MET A 116 4.80 21.86 2.60
N LYS A 117 5.96 21.72 3.26
CA LYS A 117 7.26 21.92 2.59
C LYS A 117 7.46 20.93 1.46
N ASN A 118 7.16 19.66 1.69
CA ASN A 118 7.26 18.64 0.65
C ASN A 118 6.31 18.92 -0.51
N ALA A 119 5.06 19.30 -0.26
CA ALA A 119 4.10 19.68 -1.29
C ALA A 119 4.63 20.83 -2.18
N VAL A 120 5.21 21.86 -1.56
CA VAL A 120 5.81 23.00 -2.28
C VAL A 120 7.07 22.60 -3.05
N LEU A 121 7.91 21.72 -2.51
CA LEU A 121 9.14 21.26 -3.15
C LEU A 121 8.90 20.24 -4.28
N GLY A 122 7.80 19.48 -4.18
CA GLY A 122 7.44 18.42 -5.14
C GLY A 122 6.70 18.89 -6.38
N MET A 123 6.32 20.19 -6.46
CA MET A 123 5.44 20.70 -7.52
C MET A 123 5.93 22.05 -8.07
N ASP A 124 5.89 22.18 -9.41
CA ASP A 124 6.20 23.41 -10.13
C ASP A 124 5.41 23.41 -11.45
N ASP A 125 4.91 24.57 -11.87
CA ASP A 125 4.15 24.72 -13.12
C ASP A 125 4.91 24.22 -14.36
N ARG A 126 6.26 24.28 -14.33
CA ARG A 126 7.12 23.78 -15.41
C ARG A 126 7.06 22.25 -15.58
N THR A 127 6.57 21.51 -14.58
CA THR A 127 6.46 20.04 -14.63
C THR A 127 5.07 19.54 -15.01
N VAL A 128 4.06 20.43 -15.13
CA VAL A 128 2.65 20.06 -15.33
C VAL A 128 2.45 19.23 -16.61
N GLU A 129 3.03 19.63 -17.72
CA GLU A 129 2.88 18.89 -18.99
C GLU A 129 3.57 17.50 -18.93
N LEU A 130 4.73 17.41 -18.28
CA LEU A 130 5.39 16.13 -18.04
C LEU A 130 4.55 15.22 -17.10
N GLN A 131 3.88 15.80 -16.11
CA GLN A 131 3.00 15.04 -15.23
C GLN A 131 1.78 14.49 -15.99
N LYS A 132 1.17 15.28 -16.88
CA LYS A 132 0.09 14.79 -17.75
C LYS A 132 0.56 13.66 -18.68
N GLU A 133 1.76 13.80 -19.25
CA GLU A 133 2.36 12.73 -20.06
C GLU A 133 2.59 11.46 -19.22
N TYR A 134 3.13 11.58 -18.00
CA TYR A 134 3.31 10.47 -17.10
C TYR A 134 1.98 9.76 -16.79
N ASN A 135 0.93 10.51 -16.46
CA ASN A 135 -0.39 9.93 -16.20
C ASN A 135 -0.94 9.17 -17.42
N ALA A 136 -0.72 9.70 -18.63
CA ALA A 136 -1.11 9.02 -19.86
C ALA A 136 -0.30 7.72 -20.11
N LEU A 137 1.00 7.70 -19.77
CA LEU A 137 1.82 6.49 -19.85
C LEU A 137 1.38 5.42 -18.84
N VAL A 138 1.05 5.83 -17.63
CA VAL A 138 0.47 4.94 -16.60
C VAL A 138 -0.84 4.33 -17.08
N SER A 139 -1.74 5.15 -17.64
CA SER A 139 -3.02 4.67 -18.18
C SER A 139 -2.82 3.66 -19.32
N GLN A 140 -1.80 3.83 -20.17
CA GLN A 140 -1.46 2.86 -21.21
C GLN A 140 -0.98 1.53 -20.60
N TYR A 141 -0.13 1.57 -19.57
CA TYR A 141 0.29 0.37 -18.86
C TYR A 141 -0.90 -0.37 -18.24
N GLN A 142 -1.80 0.37 -17.58
CA GLN A 142 -3.03 -0.19 -16.99
C GLN A 142 -3.92 -0.85 -18.03
N GLN A 143 -4.02 -0.29 -19.25
CA GLN A 143 -4.76 -0.90 -20.34
C GLN A 143 -4.13 -2.22 -20.80
N VAL A 144 -2.81 -2.28 -20.92
CA VAL A 144 -2.09 -3.53 -21.25
C VAL A 144 -2.32 -4.58 -20.16
N TYR A 145 -2.10 -4.22 -18.90
CA TYR A 145 -2.22 -5.16 -17.79
C TYR A 145 -3.68 -5.59 -17.54
N GLY A 146 -4.60 -4.64 -17.45
CA GLY A 146 -6.02 -4.88 -17.16
C GLY A 146 -6.78 -5.51 -18.33
N GLY A 147 -6.31 -5.28 -19.55
CA GLY A 147 -6.83 -5.92 -20.75
C GLY A 147 -6.35 -7.36 -20.97
N ALA A 148 -5.48 -7.87 -20.09
CA ALA A 148 -4.92 -9.21 -20.23
C ALA A 148 -6.00 -10.29 -20.15
N LEU A 149 -6.18 -11.02 -21.24
CA LEU A 149 -6.98 -12.24 -21.34
C LEU A 149 -6.09 -13.37 -21.83
N VAL A 150 -5.93 -14.38 -21.01
CA VAL A 150 -5.08 -15.54 -21.25
C VAL A 150 -5.97 -16.74 -21.48
N GLU A 151 -5.75 -17.45 -22.59
CA GLU A 151 -6.43 -18.72 -22.84
C GLU A 151 -5.76 -19.83 -22.01
N PHE A 152 -6.50 -20.38 -21.04
CA PHE A 152 -6.03 -21.43 -20.18
C PHE A 152 -7.19 -22.36 -19.76
N ASP A 153 -6.97 -23.68 -19.78
CA ASP A 153 -7.98 -24.69 -19.43
C ASP A 153 -9.32 -24.52 -20.19
N GLY A 154 -9.23 -24.13 -21.47
CA GLY A 154 -10.40 -23.88 -22.34
C GLY A 154 -11.21 -22.64 -21.97
N LYS A 155 -10.65 -21.73 -21.16
CA LYS A 155 -11.28 -20.50 -20.70
C LYS A 155 -10.44 -19.29 -21.07
N GLN A 156 -11.08 -18.12 -21.16
CA GLN A 156 -10.41 -16.82 -21.19
C GLN A 156 -10.32 -16.29 -19.75
N LEU A 157 -9.12 -16.19 -19.21
CA LEU A 157 -8.85 -15.81 -17.82
C LEU A 157 -8.08 -14.52 -17.76
N THR A 158 -8.39 -13.68 -16.78
CA THR A 158 -7.54 -12.55 -16.39
C THR A 158 -6.30 -13.04 -15.63
N ILE A 159 -5.27 -12.20 -15.51
CA ILE A 159 -4.06 -12.55 -14.74
C ILE A 159 -4.38 -13.00 -13.30
N PRO A 160 -5.22 -12.29 -12.52
CA PRO A 160 -5.61 -12.75 -11.18
C PRO A 160 -6.33 -14.13 -11.17
N GLN A 161 -7.13 -14.42 -12.19
CA GLN A 161 -7.85 -15.70 -12.29
C GLN A 161 -6.94 -16.90 -12.57
N LEU A 162 -5.67 -16.68 -12.95
CA LEU A 162 -4.67 -17.74 -13.01
C LEU A 162 -4.15 -18.14 -11.61
N GLY A 163 -4.40 -17.35 -10.57
CA GLY A 163 -3.95 -17.59 -9.19
C GLY A 163 -4.22 -19.02 -8.70
N PRO A 164 -5.48 -19.51 -8.69
CA PRO A 164 -5.79 -20.88 -8.26
C PRO A 164 -5.05 -21.97 -9.02
N TYR A 165 -4.74 -21.77 -10.31
CA TYR A 165 -3.95 -22.72 -11.10
C TYR A 165 -2.47 -22.69 -10.73
N LYS A 166 -1.94 -21.53 -10.32
CA LYS A 166 -0.56 -21.38 -9.82
C LYS A 166 -0.38 -22.03 -8.43
N GLU A 167 -1.44 -22.17 -7.66
CA GLU A 167 -1.46 -22.88 -6.37
C GLU A 167 -1.80 -24.37 -6.51
N ASN A 168 -2.04 -24.86 -7.71
CA ASN A 168 -2.42 -26.26 -7.96
C ASN A 168 -1.32 -27.21 -7.48
N LEU A 169 -1.72 -28.33 -6.87
CA LEU A 169 -0.78 -29.34 -6.35
C LEU A 169 0.00 -30.07 -7.46
N ASP A 170 -0.55 -30.14 -8.68
CA ASP A 170 0.17 -30.68 -9.86
C ASP A 170 1.18 -29.64 -10.39
N PRO A 171 2.50 -29.90 -10.34
CA PRO A 171 3.52 -28.98 -10.82
C PRO A 171 3.41 -28.67 -12.31
N ALA A 172 2.86 -29.60 -13.12
CA ALA A 172 2.67 -29.35 -14.55
C ALA A 172 1.59 -28.29 -14.80
N VAL A 173 0.51 -28.29 -13.99
CA VAL A 173 -0.54 -27.28 -14.07
C VAL A 173 -0.01 -25.92 -13.64
N ARG A 174 0.74 -25.87 -12.54
CA ARG A 174 1.37 -24.60 -12.07
C ARG A 174 2.27 -24.00 -13.14
N ARG A 175 3.19 -24.81 -13.66
CA ARG A 175 4.12 -24.38 -14.70
C ARG A 175 3.37 -23.86 -15.93
N ALA A 176 2.38 -24.59 -16.40
CA ALA A 176 1.58 -24.20 -17.57
C ALA A 176 0.85 -22.86 -17.34
N ALA A 177 0.35 -22.60 -16.13
CA ALA A 177 -0.28 -21.31 -15.78
C ALA A 177 0.71 -20.15 -15.83
N TYR A 178 1.94 -20.34 -15.34
CA TYR A 178 3.00 -19.34 -15.46
C TYR A 178 3.47 -19.13 -16.90
N GLU A 179 3.56 -20.20 -17.70
CA GLU A 179 3.91 -20.11 -19.12
C GLU A 179 2.84 -19.36 -19.92
N ALA A 180 1.56 -19.57 -19.62
CA ALA A 180 0.45 -18.87 -20.25
C ALA A 180 0.48 -17.35 -19.91
N GLU A 181 0.72 -16.98 -18.64
CA GLU A 181 0.95 -15.59 -18.26
C GLU A 181 2.19 -15.00 -18.95
N ALA A 182 3.30 -15.73 -18.95
CA ALA A 182 4.55 -15.33 -19.61
C ALA A 182 4.35 -15.03 -21.09
N ALA A 183 3.59 -15.86 -21.80
CA ALA A 183 3.28 -15.66 -23.22
C ALA A 183 2.55 -14.34 -23.49
N TYR A 184 1.64 -13.93 -22.58
CA TYR A 184 0.96 -12.65 -22.68
C TYR A 184 1.94 -11.48 -22.58
N PHE A 185 2.78 -11.46 -21.53
CA PHE A 185 3.76 -10.39 -21.33
C PHE A 185 4.84 -10.37 -22.41
N ASP A 186 5.27 -11.52 -22.91
CA ASP A 186 6.22 -11.60 -24.01
C ASP A 186 5.64 -11.07 -25.33
N ALA A 187 4.33 -11.24 -25.57
CA ALA A 187 3.65 -10.66 -26.73
C ALA A 187 3.57 -9.11 -26.66
N HIS A 188 3.58 -8.53 -25.46
CA HIS A 188 3.55 -7.08 -25.25
C HIS A 188 4.92 -6.50 -24.86
N ARG A 189 6.00 -7.26 -25.03
CA ARG A 189 7.35 -6.92 -24.60
C ARG A 189 7.79 -5.52 -25.05
N ASP A 190 7.72 -5.25 -26.34
CA ASP A 190 8.22 -3.99 -26.92
C ASP A 190 7.42 -2.78 -26.42
N GLU A 191 6.12 -2.96 -26.21
CA GLU A 191 5.23 -1.93 -25.64
C GLU A 191 5.57 -1.64 -24.19
N LEU A 192 5.70 -2.66 -23.34
CA LEU A 192 6.05 -2.53 -21.93
C LEU A 192 7.44 -1.91 -21.74
N ASP A 193 8.43 -2.37 -22.49
CA ASP A 193 9.78 -1.81 -22.46
C ASP A 193 9.81 -0.34 -22.91
N GLY A 194 9.02 -0.01 -23.96
CA GLY A 194 8.86 1.34 -24.47
C GLY A 194 8.19 2.29 -23.47
N LEU A 195 7.11 1.84 -22.81
CA LEU A 195 6.40 2.59 -21.77
C LEU A 195 7.34 2.89 -20.60
N TYR A 196 8.05 1.88 -20.07
CA TYR A 196 8.95 2.09 -18.95
C TYR A 196 10.10 3.03 -19.27
N THR A 197 10.67 2.94 -20.48
CA THR A 197 11.72 3.87 -20.94
C THR A 197 11.23 5.32 -20.93
N LYS A 198 10.00 5.57 -21.40
CA LYS A 198 9.40 6.91 -21.38
C LYS A 198 9.13 7.38 -19.95
N ILE A 199 8.61 6.52 -19.08
CA ILE A 199 8.33 6.83 -17.68
C ILE A 199 9.61 7.27 -16.96
N VAL A 200 10.68 6.47 -17.03
CA VAL A 200 11.96 6.80 -16.38
C VAL A 200 12.52 8.13 -16.87
N LYS A 201 12.51 8.39 -18.18
CA LYS A 201 12.99 9.64 -18.76
C LYS A 201 12.13 10.84 -18.36
N ASN A 202 10.81 10.67 -18.37
CA ASN A 202 9.87 11.73 -17.99
C ASN A 202 10.05 12.13 -16.53
N LEU A 203 10.05 11.17 -15.61
CA LEU A 203 10.16 11.44 -14.17
C LEU A 203 11.55 12.02 -13.81
N ASN A 204 12.62 11.57 -14.45
CA ASN A 204 13.94 12.19 -14.29
C ASN A 204 13.99 13.63 -14.82
N ALA A 205 13.31 13.91 -15.94
CA ALA A 205 13.21 15.29 -16.45
C ALA A 205 12.46 16.19 -15.45
N GLN A 206 11.39 15.72 -14.84
CA GLN A 206 10.69 16.44 -13.77
C GLN A 206 11.62 16.71 -12.58
N ALA A 207 12.36 15.69 -12.13
CA ALA A 207 13.31 15.83 -11.02
C ALA A 207 14.37 16.91 -11.31
N GLN A 208 14.96 16.90 -12.49
CA GLN A 208 15.96 17.89 -12.91
C GLN A 208 15.40 19.32 -12.98
N ILE A 209 14.15 19.51 -13.45
CA ILE A 209 13.47 20.81 -13.45
C ILE A 209 13.32 21.35 -12.02
N LEU A 210 13.06 20.46 -11.06
CA LEU A 210 12.90 20.80 -9.65
C LEU A 210 14.23 20.87 -8.88
N GLY A 211 15.37 20.61 -9.54
CA GLY A 211 16.71 20.75 -8.96
C GLY A 211 17.25 19.50 -8.26
N TYR A 212 16.61 18.35 -8.43
CA TYR A 212 17.08 17.06 -7.96
C TYR A 212 17.98 16.37 -8.98
N HIS A 213 18.85 15.47 -8.51
CA HIS A 213 19.76 14.72 -9.39
C HIS A 213 18.99 13.74 -10.29
N ASP A 214 18.09 12.95 -9.71
CA ASP A 214 17.20 12.01 -10.38
C ASP A 214 15.88 11.86 -9.62
N TYR A 215 14.97 11.07 -10.17
CA TYR A 215 13.65 10.90 -9.57
C TYR A 215 13.68 10.16 -8.24
N SER A 216 14.72 9.38 -7.94
CA SER A 216 14.80 8.70 -6.64
C SER A 216 14.84 9.69 -5.46
N GLU A 217 15.44 10.88 -5.64
CA GLU A 217 15.42 11.94 -4.62
C GLU A 217 14.06 12.65 -4.57
N LEU A 218 13.51 13.02 -5.72
CA LEU A 218 12.21 13.70 -5.81
C LEU A 218 11.07 12.82 -5.29
N SER A 219 11.12 11.50 -5.51
CA SER A 219 10.08 10.57 -5.08
C SER A 219 9.84 10.62 -3.57
N TYR A 220 10.89 10.75 -2.76
CA TYR A 220 10.76 10.86 -1.30
C TYR A 220 10.03 12.12 -0.86
N VAL A 221 10.22 13.22 -1.57
CA VAL A 221 9.49 14.47 -1.34
C VAL A 221 8.02 14.31 -1.74
N ARG A 222 7.75 13.75 -2.93
CA ARG A 222 6.38 13.55 -3.44
C ARG A 222 5.58 12.54 -2.63
N MET A 223 6.24 11.55 -2.06
CA MET A 223 5.62 10.56 -1.17
C MET A 223 5.53 11.05 0.28
N ASN A 224 5.86 12.31 0.52
CA ASN A 224 5.80 12.93 1.84
C ASN A 224 6.59 12.18 2.93
N ARG A 225 7.74 11.58 2.58
CA ARG A 225 8.60 10.91 3.54
C ARG A 225 9.33 11.92 4.41
N ILE A 226 9.13 11.81 5.73
CA ILE A 226 9.59 12.79 6.69
C ILE A 226 10.63 12.15 7.61
N GLY A 227 11.82 12.77 7.66
CA GLY A 227 12.88 12.37 8.60
C GLY A 227 13.80 11.25 8.13
N TYR A 228 13.62 10.72 6.93
CA TYR A 228 14.53 9.76 6.30
C TYR A 228 14.54 9.91 4.77
N GLY A 229 15.54 9.31 4.12
CA GLY A 229 15.74 9.42 2.69
C GLY A 229 16.34 8.15 2.06
N PRO A 230 16.80 8.25 0.80
CA PRO A 230 17.38 7.11 0.08
C PRO A 230 18.56 6.43 0.80
N ALA A 231 19.32 7.18 1.61
CA ALA A 231 20.46 6.65 2.36
C ALA A 231 20.03 5.69 3.48
N GLU A 232 18.97 6.03 4.22
CA GLU A 232 18.37 5.19 5.27
C GLU A 232 17.79 3.92 4.68
N ILE A 233 17.07 4.02 3.57
CA ILE A 233 16.51 2.86 2.87
C ILE A 233 17.61 1.94 2.31
N ARG A 234 18.71 2.51 1.83
CA ARG A 234 19.88 1.69 1.45
C ARG A 234 20.43 0.91 2.62
N LYS A 235 20.53 1.50 3.83
CA LYS A 235 20.95 0.79 5.04
C LYS A 235 19.98 -0.35 5.37
N PHE A 236 18.67 -0.09 5.29
CA PHE A 236 17.65 -1.12 5.48
C PHE A 236 17.87 -2.31 4.51
N ARG A 237 17.99 -2.05 3.20
CA ARG A 237 18.23 -3.11 2.20
C ARG A 237 19.51 -3.91 2.47
N VAL A 238 20.58 -3.24 2.91
CA VAL A 238 21.83 -3.92 3.28
C VAL A 238 21.59 -4.86 4.46
N GLN A 239 20.87 -4.44 5.49
CA GLN A 239 20.53 -5.28 6.64
C GLN A 239 19.61 -6.43 6.24
N VAL A 240 18.62 -6.21 5.35
CA VAL A 240 17.78 -7.30 4.83
C VAL A 240 18.65 -8.36 4.14
N ALA A 241 19.57 -7.95 3.27
CA ALA A 241 20.45 -8.88 2.58
C ALA A 241 21.37 -9.66 3.52
N SER A 242 21.89 -9.03 4.59
CA SER A 242 22.84 -9.66 5.52
C SER A 242 22.22 -10.43 6.66
N ASP A 243 21.06 -9.99 7.18
CA ASP A 243 20.49 -10.51 8.41
C ASP A 243 19.15 -11.24 8.21
N VAL A 244 18.35 -10.85 7.19
CA VAL A 244 17.04 -11.46 6.90
C VAL A 244 17.18 -12.60 5.89
N VAL A 245 17.86 -12.40 4.77
CA VAL A 245 17.99 -13.40 3.70
C VAL A 245 18.54 -14.76 4.21
N PRO A 246 19.54 -14.82 5.12
CA PRO A 246 19.98 -16.10 5.69
C PRO A 246 18.90 -16.84 6.49
N GLU A 247 18.01 -16.13 7.18
CA GLU A 247 16.90 -16.74 7.90
C GLU A 247 15.78 -17.19 6.92
N LEU A 248 15.51 -16.40 5.88
CA LEU A 248 14.55 -16.78 4.84
C LEU A 248 14.96 -18.07 4.11
N LYS A 249 16.27 -18.27 3.91
CA LYS A 249 16.76 -19.52 3.33
C LYS A 249 16.40 -20.74 4.19
N LYS A 250 16.49 -20.62 5.52
CA LYS A 250 16.06 -21.69 6.44
C LYS A 250 14.55 -21.92 6.38
N VAL A 251 13.76 -20.85 6.28
CA VAL A 251 12.31 -20.93 6.12
C VAL A 251 11.94 -21.69 4.84
N ILE A 252 12.59 -21.38 3.73
CA ILE A 252 12.39 -22.09 2.45
C ILE A 252 12.79 -23.57 2.55
N GLU A 253 13.89 -23.89 3.23
CA GLU A 253 14.30 -25.27 3.47
C GLU A 253 13.23 -26.05 4.28
N LEU A 254 12.58 -25.40 5.26
CA LEU A 254 11.47 -25.99 6.02
C LEU A 254 10.21 -26.16 5.14
N ARG A 255 9.85 -25.16 4.33
CA ARG A 255 8.73 -25.26 3.37
C ARG A 255 8.97 -26.37 2.35
N CYS A 256 10.18 -26.52 1.82
CA CYS A 256 10.53 -27.62 0.92
C CYS A 256 10.39 -29.01 1.60
N LYS A 257 10.78 -29.14 2.86
CA LYS A 257 10.59 -30.38 3.62
C LYS A 257 9.11 -30.69 3.84
N ARG A 258 8.31 -29.68 4.21
CA ARG A 258 6.87 -29.81 4.45
C ARG A 258 6.11 -30.15 3.18
N THR A 259 6.46 -29.55 2.04
CA THR A 259 5.80 -29.79 0.75
C THR A 259 6.32 -31.02 0.02
N GLY A 260 7.47 -31.57 0.43
CA GLY A 260 8.16 -32.67 -0.27
C GLY A 260 8.82 -32.23 -1.58
N ILE A 261 8.94 -30.92 -1.85
CA ILE A 261 9.62 -30.36 -3.03
C ILE A 261 11.12 -30.41 -2.80
N SER A 262 11.81 -31.29 -3.52
CA SER A 262 13.27 -31.46 -3.37
C SER A 262 14.10 -30.41 -4.13
N HIS A 263 13.51 -29.80 -5.15
CA HIS A 263 14.11 -28.74 -5.97
C HIS A 263 13.06 -27.67 -6.22
N LEU A 264 13.25 -26.52 -5.57
CA LEU A 264 12.28 -25.42 -5.62
C LEU A 264 12.46 -24.61 -6.91
N THR A 265 11.45 -24.63 -7.76
CA THR A 265 11.39 -23.77 -8.94
C THR A 265 10.52 -22.53 -8.67
N PHE A 266 10.63 -21.52 -9.53
CA PHE A 266 9.80 -20.31 -9.42
C PHE A 266 8.30 -20.63 -9.40
N SER A 267 7.88 -21.61 -10.19
CA SER A 267 6.47 -22.03 -10.26
C SER A 267 5.97 -22.77 -9.02
N ASP A 268 6.87 -23.19 -8.12
CA ASP A 268 6.50 -23.88 -6.88
C ASP A 268 6.28 -22.95 -5.70
N LEU A 269 6.70 -21.68 -5.81
CA LEU A 269 6.64 -20.70 -4.71
C LEU A 269 5.26 -20.55 -4.05
N PRO A 270 4.11 -20.59 -4.78
CA PRO A 270 2.80 -20.46 -4.17
C PRO A 270 2.35 -21.66 -3.33
N VAL A 271 3.00 -22.83 -3.46
CA VAL A 271 2.60 -24.04 -2.72
C VAL A 271 3.28 -24.07 -1.35
N ALA A 272 2.48 -24.03 -0.30
CA ALA A 272 2.99 -24.07 1.07
C ALA A 272 2.76 -25.41 1.78
N PHE A 273 1.76 -26.22 1.36
CA PHE A 273 1.39 -27.49 2.00
C PHE A 273 1.11 -28.58 0.96
N GLN A 274 1.42 -29.85 1.30
CA GLN A 274 1.19 -31.00 0.43
C GLN A 274 -0.29 -31.27 0.10
N ASP A 275 -1.19 -30.93 1.01
CA ASP A 275 -2.63 -31.13 0.90
C ASP A 275 -3.41 -29.85 0.53
N GLY A 276 -2.68 -28.79 0.15
CA GLY A 276 -3.23 -27.50 -0.26
C GLY A 276 -3.10 -26.42 0.80
N ASN A 277 -3.13 -25.18 0.34
CA ASN A 277 -3.08 -23.99 1.19
C ASN A 277 -4.38 -23.86 2.02
N PRO A 278 -4.35 -23.18 3.18
CA PRO A 278 -5.53 -22.98 4.02
C PRO A 278 -6.60 -22.19 3.27
N SER A 279 -7.86 -22.54 3.53
CA SER A 279 -9.02 -21.84 2.99
C SER A 279 -9.91 -21.32 4.12
N PRO A 280 -10.43 -20.09 4.02
CA PRO A 280 -11.34 -19.56 5.02
C PRO A 280 -12.71 -20.23 4.94
N ILE A 281 -13.53 -20.03 5.99
CA ILE A 281 -14.94 -20.45 5.99
C ILE A 281 -15.70 -19.85 4.80
N GLU A 282 -16.65 -20.60 4.26
CA GLU A 282 -17.42 -20.16 3.10
C GLU A 282 -18.50 -19.12 3.44
N GLY A 283 -18.73 -18.20 2.53
CA GLY A 283 -19.85 -17.26 2.53
C GLY A 283 -19.53 -15.92 3.20
N TYR A 284 -19.99 -14.86 2.54
CA TYR A 284 -19.84 -13.47 2.98
C TYR A 284 -20.35 -13.26 4.40
N GLU A 285 -21.62 -13.63 4.66
CA GLU A 285 -22.28 -13.41 5.95
C GLU A 285 -21.55 -14.13 7.10
N ALA A 286 -21.06 -15.35 6.86
CA ALA A 286 -20.33 -16.10 7.88
C ALA A 286 -19.00 -15.42 8.23
N ARG A 287 -18.25 -14.94 7.23
CA ARG A 287 -16.98 -14.21 7.43
C ARG A 287 -17.21 -12.88 8.14
N MET A 288 -18.23 -12.12 7.76
CA MET A 288 -18.55 -10.83 8.39
C MET A 288 -19.03 -11.02 9.85
N ALA A 289 -19.77 -12.08 10.15
CA ALA A 289 -20.14 -12.43 11.52
C ALA A 289 -18.92 -12.86 12.36
N ALA A 290 -17.99 -13.62 11.78
CA ALA A 290 -16.74 -13.99 12.43
C ALA A 290 -15.87 -12.76 12.69
N ALA A 291 -15.74 -11.86 11.71
CA ALA A 291 -15.03 -10.59 11.87
C ALA A 291 -15.66 -9.73 12.98
N ARG A 292 -16.98 -9.60 13.02
CA ARG A 292 -17.67 -8.87 14.09
C ARG A 292 -17.33 -9.44 15.47
N THR A 293 -17.37 -10.76 15.63
CA THR A 293 -16.98 -11.42 16.87
C THR A 293 -15.53 -11.14 17.25
N MET A 294 -14.62 -11.28 16.28
CA MET A 294 -13.19 -11.02 16.45
C MET A 294 -12.92 -9.60 16.97
N TYR A 295 -13.47 -8.59 16.32
CA TYR A 295 -13.26 -7.20 16.71
C TYR A 295 -13.99 -6.81 18.01
N HIS A 296 -15.10 -7.46 18.34
CA HIS A 296 -15.77 -7.30 19.64
C HIS A 296 -14.92 -7.84 20.80
N GLU A 297 -14.21 -8.95 20.58
CA GLU A 297 -13.38 -9.55 21.61
C GLU A 297 -12.00 -8.90 21.73
N LEU A 298 -11.52 -8.23 20.64
CA LEU A 298 -10.22 -7.58 20.62
C LEU A 298 -10.18 -6.35 21.54
N SER A 299 -11.13 -5.42 21.42
CA SER A 299 -11.22 -4.25 22.31
C SER A 299 -12.59 -3.56 22.20
N PRO A 300 -12.97 -2.72 23.21
CA PRO A 300 -14.17 -1.88 23.10
C PRO A 300 -14.16 -0.95 21.90
N GLU A 301 -12.98 -0.38 21.55
CA GLU A 301 -12.84 0.55 20.43
C GLU A 301 -13.06 -0.14 19.09
N THR A 302 -12.54 -1.37 18.93
CA THR A 302 -12.77 -2.15 17.72
C THR A 302 -14.17 -2.72 17.62
N ALA A 303 -14.83 -2.99 18.75
CA ALA A 303 -16.24 -3.37 18.78
C ALA A 303 -17.14 -2.25 18.24
N GLU A 304 -16.94 -1.02 18.71
CA GLU A 304 -17.66 0.17 18.21
C GLU A 304 -17.39 0.40 16.72
N PHE A 305 -16.13 0.27 16.32
CA PHE A 305 -15.70 0.43 14.93
C PHE A 305 -16.39 -0.57 13.98
N ILE A 306 -16.32 -1.88 14.28
CA ILE A 306 -16.86 -2.89 13.36
C ILE A 306 -18.39 -2.82 13.27
N ASP A 307 -19.06 -2.50 14.39
CA ASP A 307 -20.50 -2.26 14.39
C ASP A 307 -20.85 -1.06 13.51
N PHE A 308 -20.11 0.06 13.64
CA PHE A 308 -20.29 1.23 12.79
C PHE A 308 -20.13 0.88 11.32
N MET A 309 -19.09 0.13 10.96
CA MET A 309 -18.80 -0.24 9.56
C MET A 309 -19.89 -1.11 8.96
N GLN A 310 -20.31 -2.17 9.67
CA GLN A 310 -21.31 -3.12 9.18
C GLN A 310 -22.72 -2.50 9.16
N ASP A 311 -23.11 -1.80 10.22
CA ASP A 311 -24.44 -1.20 10.32
C ASP A 311 -24.67 -0.05 9.32
N ASN A 312 -23.58 0.57 8.83
CA ASN A 312 -23.62 1.65 7.84
C ASN A 312 -23.23 1.23 6.40
N GLU A 313 -23.18 -0.08 6.09
CA GLU A 313 -22.95 -0.61 4.73
C GLU A 313 -21.60 -0.13 4.13
N LEU A 314 -20.54 -0.07 4.95
CA LEU A 314 -19.25 0.51 4.56
C LEU A 314 -18.27 -0.55 4.01
N PHE A 315 -18.78 -1.66 3.50
CA PHE A 315 -18.03 -2.74 2.86
C PHE A 315 -18.61 -3.07 1.48
N ASP A 316 -17.75 -3.13 0.46
CA ASP A 316 -18.02 -3.78 -0.82
C ASP A 316 -16.86 -4.71 -1.14
N VAL A 317 -16.95 -5.98 -0.72
CA VAL A 317 -15.81 -6.91 -0.77
C VAL A 317 -15.98 -8.08 -1.73
N GLU A 318 -17.20 -8.34 -2.24
CA GLU A 318 -17.44 -9.46 -3.16
C GLU A 318 -17.07 -9.10 -4.60
N SER A 319 -16.38 -10.02 -5.28
CA SER A 319 -16.04 -9.88 -6.70
C SER A 319 -17.27 -10.07 -7.59
N ARG A 320 -17.40 -9.21 -8.62
CA ARG A 320 -18.47 -9.31 -9.61
C ARG A 320 -18.06 -8.70 -10.96
N PRO A 321 -18.72 -9.08 -12.07
CA PRO A 321 -18.45 -8.49 -13.38
C PRO A 321 -18.69 -6.98 -13.39
N GLY A 322 -17.73 -6.23 -13.93
CA GLY A 322 -17.78 -4.77 -14.00
C GLY A 322 -17.18 -4.05 -12.80
N LYS A 323 -16.86 -4.75 -11.71
CA LYS A 323 -16.14 -4.22 -10.57
C LYS A 323 -14.64 -4.12 -10.89
N MET A 324 -14.00 -3.03 -10.47
CA MET A 324 -12.55 -2.84 -10.62
C MET A 324 -11.79 -3.90 -9.80
N SER A 325 -10.63 -4.33 -10.26
CA SER A 325 -9.76 -5.23 -9.50
C SER A 325 -9.01 -4.51 -8.38
N GLY A 326 -8.52 -5.26 -7.39
CA GLY A 326 -7.76 -4.75 -6.25
C GLY A 326 -8.59 -4.62 -4.98
N GLY A 327 -8.01 -4.01 -3.97
CA GLY A 327 -8.61 -3.66 -2.69
C GLY A 327 -8.08 -2.30 -2.23
N TYR A 328 -8.87 -1.57 -1.46
CA TYR A 328 -8.48 -0.32 -0.83
C TYR A 328 -9.42 0.05 0.31
N MET A 329 -8.92 0.82 1.25
CA MET A 329 -9.71 1.65 2.14
C MET A 329 -9.65 3.11 1.67
N THR A 330 -10.75 3.84 1.82
CA THR A 330 -10.78 5.29 1.66
C THR A 330 -11.69 5.94 2.70
N SER A 331 -11.41 7.20 3.02
CA SER A 331 -12.21 7.98 3.98
C SER A 331 -13.21 8.88 3.28
N LEU A 332 -14.37 9.03 3.90
CA LEU A 332 -15.42 9.99 3.55
C LEU A 332 -15.49 11.09 4.63
N PRO A 333 -14.63 12.12 4.59
CA PRO A 333 -14.39 13.02 5.72
C PRO A 333 -15.64 13.74 6.24
N THR A 334 -16.56 14.17 5.35
CA THR A 334 -17.81 14.82 5.74
C THR A 334 -18.72 13.90 6.58
N TYR A 335 -18.66 12.58 6.31
CA TYR A 335 -19.43 11.57 7.03
C TYR A 335 -18.66 10.92 8.18
N LYS A 336 -17.37 11.21 8.31
CA LYS A 336 -16.44 10.54 9.25
C LYS A 336 -16.56 9.03 9.13
N ALA A 337 -16.50 8.53 7.92
CA ALA A 337 -16.78 7.15 7.58
C ALA A 337 -15.71 6.59 6.64
N PRO A 338 -14.91 5.62 7.09
CA PRO A 338 -14.08 4.83 6.18
C PRO A 338 -14.97 3.92 5.32
N PHE A 339 -14.48 3.58 4.11
CA PHE A 339 -15.14 2.63 3.22
C PHE A 339 -14.10 1.59 2.73
N ILE A 340 -14.45 0.32 2.78
CA ILE A 340 -13.60 -0.79 2.35
C ILE A 340 -14.12 -1.41 1.06
N PHE A 341 -13.25 -1.46 0.06
CA PHE A 341 -13.47 -2.11 -1.23
C PHE A 341 -12.50 -3.29 -1.37
N ALA A 342 -12.97 -4.44 -1.84
CA ALA A 342 -12.14 -5.62 -2.10
C ALA A 342 -12.74 -6.51 -3.20
N ASN A 343 -12.07 -7.62 -3.52
CA ASN A 343 -12.53 -8.60 -4.52
C ASN A 343 -12.27 -10.03 -4.01
N TRP A 344 -13.05 -10.47 -3.04
CA TRP A 344 -12.91 -11.80 -2.46
C TRP A 344 -13.08 -12.92 -3.49
N ASN A 345 -12.24 -13.94 -3.38
CA ASN A 345 -12.15 -15.07 -4.30
C ASN A 345 -12.10 -16.44 -3.62
N ASN A 346 -12.37 -16.51 -2.31
CA ASN A 346 -12.37 -17.70 -1.45
C ASN A 346 -10.98 -18.31 -1.22
N THR A 347 -9.92 -17.52 -1.29
CA THR A 347 -8.58 -17.88 -0.82
C THR A 347 -8.30 -17.30 0.57
N SER A 348 -7.18 -17.69 1.20
CA SER A 348 -6.72 -17.09 2.47
C SER A 348 -6.53 -15.58 2.38
N ALA A 349 -6.15 -15.09 1.20
CA ALA A 349 -5.99 -13.67 0.93
C ALA A 349 -7.26 -12.82 1.20
N ASP A 350 -8.45 -13.40 1.17
CA ASP A 350 -9.68 -12.68 1.53
C ASP A 350 -9.66 -12.22 2.99
N VAL A 351 -9.05 -13.02 3.88
CA VAL A 351 -8.92 -12.69 5.31
C VAL A 351 -7.77 -11.71 5.53
N ASP A 352 -6.65 -11.90 4.80
CA ASP A 352 -5.54 -10.95 4.83
C ASP A 352 -6.04 -9.56 4.45
N VAL A 353 -6.75 -9.43 3.32
CA VAL A 353 -7.33 -8.16 2.87
C VAL A 353 -8.37 -7.61 3.87
N LEU A 354 -9.23 -8.46 4.44
CA LEU A 354 -10.22 -8.01 5.42
C LEU A 354 -9.56 -7.36 6.64
N THR A 355 -8.58 -8.02 7.24
CA THR A 355 -7.90 -7.53 8.44
C THR A 355 -6.99 -6.34 8.13
N HIS A 356 -6.35 -6.35 6.96
CA HIS A 356 -5.54 -5.26 6.42
C HIS A 356 -6.37 -3.98 6.25
N GLU A 357 -7.42 -4.02 5.45
CA GLU A 357 -8.26 -2.85 5.19
C GLU A 357 -9.00 -2.37 6.45
N CYS A 358 -9.38 -3.29 7.34
CA CYS A 358 -9.91 -2.92 8.66
C CYS A 358 -8.86 -2.21 9.53
N GLY A 359 -7.56 -2.49 9.36
CA GLY A 359 -6.50 -1.77 10.05
C GLY A 359 -6.43 -0.31 9.64
N HIS A 360 -6.45 -0.04 8.34
CA HIS A 360 -6.58 1.33 7.80
C HIS A 360 -7.87 2.01 8.24
N ALA A 361 -9.00 1.31 8.10
CA ALA A 361 -10.30 1.85 8.43
C ALA A 361 -10.44 2.16 9.93
N PHE A 362 -9.85 1.35 10.81
CA PHE A 362 -9.84 1.60 12.24
C PHE A 362 -9.01 2.83 12.61
N GLU A 363 -7.86 3.02 11.97
CA GLU A 363 -7.04 4.22 12.13
C GLU A 363 -7.83 5.46 11.72
N GLY A 364 -8.37 5.50 10.49
CA GLY A 364 -9.19 6.61 10.00
C GLY A 364 -10.41 6.87 10.87
N TYR A 365 -11.09 5.79 11.32
CA TYR A 365 -12.23 5.88 12.24
C TYR A 365 -11.88 6.60 13.55
N VAL A 366 -10.72 6.31 14.13
CA VAL A 366 -10.23 6.95 15.36
C VAL A 366 -9.77 8.38 15.10
N ALA A 367 -8.99 8.61 14.04
CA ALA A 367 -8.46 9.93 13.68
C ALA A 367 -9.57 10.95 13.40
N GLU A 368 -10.57 10.58 12.58
CA GLU A 368 -11.70 11.46 12.21
C GLU A 368 -12.61 11.84 13.41
N ARG A 369 -12.56 11.08 14.49
CA ARG A 369 -13.32 11.36 15.72
C ARG A 369 -12.56 12.17 16.74
N ASP A 370 -11.27 12.33 16.60
CA ASP A 370 -10.50 13.27 17.42
C ASP A 370 -10.62 14.69 16.84
N PRO A 371 -11.26 15.64 17.56
CA PRO A 371 -11.45 17.00 17.07
C PRO A 371 -10.15 17.80 16.91
N LYS A 372 -9.02 17.26 17.39
CA LYS A 372 -7.70 17.86 17.24
C LYS A 372 -7.01 17.47 15.95
N VAL A 373 -7.47 16.42 15.29
CA VAL A 373 -6.91 15.92 14.04
C VAL A 373 -7.70 16.51 12.86
N PRO A 374 -7.10 17.41 12.07
CA PRO A 374 -7.70 17.83 10.80
C PRO A 374 -7.83 16.66 9.83
N ALA A 375 -8.89 16.63 9.03
CA ALA A 375 -9.17 15.53 8.12
C ALA A 375 -8.05 15.26 7.09
N ASP A 376 -7.29 16.27 6.72
CA ASP A 376 -6.13 16.18 5.82
C ASP A 376 -4.83 15.73 6.50
N LEU A 377 -4.86 15.49 7.82
CA LEU A 377 -3.76 14.95 8.61
C LEU A 377 -4.10 13.58 9.24
N GLU A 378 -4.99 12.82 8.62
CA GLU A 378 -5.31 11.47 9.05
C GLU A 378 -4.08 10.58 8.98
N CYS A 379 -3.39 10.52 7.85
CA CYS A 379 -2.13 9.79 7.71
C CYS A 379 -1.10 10.59 6.89
N PRO A 380 0.12 10.82 7.42
CA PRO A 380 1.10 11.66 6.73
C PRO A 380 1.88 10.95 5.63
N GLY A 381 2.00 9.64 5.67
CA GLY A 381 2.77 8.85 4.71
C GLY A 381 2.26 7.43 4.59
N MET A 382 2.49 6.82 3.44
CA MET A 382 2.01 5.47 3.14
C MET A 382 2.66 4.41 4.03
N GLU A 383 3.94 4.55 4.36
CA GLU A 383 4.64 3.67 5.30
C GLU A 383 4.04 3.69 6.70
N SER A 384 3.42 4.81 7.07
CA SER A 384 2.70 4.94 8.34
C SER A 384 1.32 4.29 8.26
N ALA A 385 0.60 4.51 7.16
CA ALA A 385 -0.68 3.86 6.89
C ALA A 385 -0.55 2.33 6.94
N GLU A 386 0.47 1.79 6.27
CA GLU A 386 0.69 0.35 6.20
C GLU A 386 1.11 -0.29 7.55
N ILE A 387 1.61 0.49 8.53
CA ILE A 387 1.80 -0.06 9.89
C ILE A 387 0.43 -0.44 10.48
N HIS A 388 -0.58 0.39 10.27
CA HIS A 388 -1.91 0.16 10.84
C HIS A 388 -2.56 -1.10 10.27
N SER A 389 -2.50 -1.27 8.95
CA SER A 389 -3.05 -2.41 8.25
C SER A 389 -2.33 -3.71 8.56
N MET A 390 -1.01 -3.76 8.32
CA MET A 390 -0.22 -4.98 8.46
C MET A 390 -0.07 -5.43 9.92
N ALA A 391 -0.06 -4.51 10.89
CA ALA A 391 -0.07 -4.88 12.31
C ALA A 391 -1.42 -5.47 12.73
N MET A 392 -2.54 -4.98 12.20
CA MET A 392 -3.88 -5.51 12.50
C MET A 392 -4.01 -6.98 12.07
N GLU A 393 -3.42 -7.37 10.94
CA GLU A 393 -3.40 -8.76 10.48
C GLU A 393 -2.83 -9.70 11.55
N PHE A 394 -1.74 -9.33 12.22
CA PHE A 394 -1.12 -10.11 13.29
C PHE A 394 -1.80 -9.95 14.64
N LEU A 395 -2.31 -8.78 14.97
CA LEU A 395 -3.00 -8.54 16.24
C LEU A 395 -4.35 -9.25 16.33
N THR A 396 -4.96 -9.59 15.20
CA THR A 396 -6.17 -10.40 15.13
C THR A 396 -5.92 -11.92 15.16
N ALA A 397 -4.65 -12.36 15.13
CA ALA A 397 -4.28 -13.78 15.07
C ALA A 397 -4.95 -14.69 16.13
N PRO A 398 -5.18 -14.28 17.40
CA PRO A 398 -5.87 -15.13 18.37
C PRO A 398 -7.28 -15.57 17.95
N TRP A 399 -7.91 -14.84 17.03
CA TRP A 399 -9.29 -15.10 16.55
C TRP A 399 -9.36 -15.73 15.16
N HIS A 400 -8.23 -15.98 14.49
CA HIS A 400 -8.24 -16.59 13.16
C HIS A 400 -8.93 -17.96 13.12
N HIS A 401 -9.06 -18.64 14.27
CA HIS A 401 -9.81 -19.87 14.37
C HIS A 401 -11.31 -19.72 14.01
N LEU A 402 -11.88 -18.52 14.15
CA LEU A 402 -13.24 -18.19 13.72
C LEU A 402 -13.38 -18.19 12.20
N LEU A 403 -12.29 -17.92 11.49
CA LEU A 403 -12.25 -17.75 10.04
C LEU A 403 -11.68 -18.99 9.31
N PHE A 404 -10.77 -19.74 9.93
CA PHE A 404 -10.10 -20.88 9.31
C PHE A 404 -10.42 -22.24 9.93
N GLY A 405 -11.08 -22.29 11.10
CA GLY A 405 -11.44 -23.53 11.77
C GLY A 405 -10.24 -24.49 11.91
N LYS A 406 -10.31 -25.66 11.25
CA LYS A 406 -9.24 -26.66 11.29
C LYS A 406 -7.92 -26.21 10.62
N ASP A 407 -7.97 -25.26 9.72
CA ASP A 407 -6.80 -24.78 8.95
C ASP A 407 -6.11 -23.58 9.63
N THR A 408 -6.50 -23.23 10.87
CA THR A 408 -5.97 -22.07 11.61
C THR A 408 -4.45 -22.09 11.75
N GLU A 409 -3.87 -23.23 12.13
CA GLU A 409 -2.41 -23.36 12.31
C GLU A 409 -1.67 -23.25 10.97
N LYS A 410 -2.24 -23.84 9.90
CA LYS A 410 -1.69 -23.68 8.54
C LYS A 410 -1.71 -22.21 8.10
N TYR A 411 -2.80 -21.50 8.36
CA TYR A 411 -2.92 -20.09 8.01
C TYR A 411 -1.93 -19.25 8.80
N ALA A 412 -1.82 -19.45 10.11
CA ALA A 412 -0.88 -18.71 10.94
C ALA A 412 0.58 -18.89 10.46
N LEU A 413 0.95 -20.12 10.08
CA LEU A 413 2.28 -20.40 9.53
C LEU A 413 2.47 -19.76 8.15
N LEU A 414 1.50 -19.90 7.24
CA LEU A 414 1.56 -19.32 5.88
C LEU A 414 1.70 -17.80 5.94
N HIS A 415 0.85 -17.13 6.71
CA HIS A 415 0.85 -15.68 6.84
C HIS A 415 2.17 -15.14 7.41
N ALA A 416 2.73 -15.81 8.43
CA ALA A 416 4.03 -15.44 9.00
C ALA A 416 5.18 -15.70 8.01
N GLU A 417 5.17 -16.82 7.29
CA GLU A 417 6.17 -17.12 6.26
C GLU A 417 6.13 -16.11 5.11
N ASP A 418 4.94 -15.83 4.56
CA ASP A 418 4.79 -14.97 3.39
C ASP A 418 5.09 -13.50 3.72
N SER A 419 4.66 -13.01 4.89
CA SER A 419 5.04 -11.67 5.38
C SER A 419 6.55 -11.54 5.57
N PHE A 420 7.22 -12.58 6.04
CA PHE A 420 8.67 -12.55 6.24
C PHE A 420 9.43 -12.66 4.90
N LEU A 421 8.98 -13.52 3.99
CA LEU A 421 9.54 -13.68 2.63
C LEU A 421 9.37 -12.43 1.78
N PHE A 422 8.31 -11.68 2.00
CA PHE A 422 8.00 -10.44 1.28
C PHE A 422 9.11 -9.40 1.39
N LEU A 423 9.81 -9.32 2.53
CA LEU A 423 10.91 -8.37 2.74
C LEU A 423 12.01 -8.46 1.68
N ALA A 424 12.33 -9.68 1.23
CA ALA A 424 13.32 -9.90 0.19
C ALA A 424 12.84 -9.37 -1.17
N TYR A 425 11.59 -9.64 -1.53
CA TYR A 425 11.01 -9.19 -2.79
C TYR A 425 10.83 -7.68 -2.85
N GLY A 426 10.35 -7.07 -1.79
CA GLY A 426 10.20 -5.62 -1.72
C GLY A 426 11.52 -4.87 -1.86
N CYS A 427 12.63 -5.43 -1.29
CA CYS A 427 13.96 -4.89 -1.48
C CYS A 427 14.46 -5.03 -2.94
N ILE A 428 14.09 -6.10 -3.67
CA ILE A 428 14.38 -6.22 -5.11
C ILE A 428 13.71 -5.08 -5.86
N VAL A 429 12.41 -4.88 -5.66
CA VAL A 429 11.62 -3.85 -6.34
C VAL A 429 12.22 -2.46 -6.11
N ASP A 430 12.56 -2.12 -4.87
CA ASP A 430 13.12 -0.81 -4.53
C ASP A 430 14.54 -0.61 -5.10
N GLU A 431 15.45 -1.58 -4.90
CA GLU A 431 16.84 -1.46 -5.42
C GLU A 431 16.85 -1.41 -6.95
N PHE A 432 15.96 -2.18 -7.62
CA PHE A 432 15.79 -2.11 -9.07
C PHE A 432 15.46 -0.69 -9.53
N GLN A 433 14.47 -0.07 -8.91
CA GLN A 433 14.06 1.29 -9.28
C GLN A 433 15.20 2.30 -9.07
N HIS A 434 15.93 2.25 -7.95
CA HIS A 434 17.12 3.09 -7.77
C HIS A 434 18.13 2.92 -8.92
N ARG A 435 18.42 1.66 -9.33
CA ARG A 435 19.32 1.37 -10.46
C ARG A 435 18.80 1.96 -11.77
N MET A 436 17.48 1.90 -12.03
CA MET A 436 16.87 2.40 -13.27
C MET A 436 16.90 3.92 -13.36
N TYR A 437 16.51 4.63 -12.29
CA TYR A 437 16.48 6.10 -12.30
C TYR A 437 17.88 6.72 -12.28
N GLN A 438 18.86 6.07 -11.66
CA GLN A 438 20.27 6.47 -11.72
C GLN A 438 20.94 6.18 -13.07
N ASN A 439 20.41 5.25 -13.87
CA ASN A 439 20.94 4.85 -15.17
C ASN A 439 19.82 4.80 -16.23
N PRO A 440 19.26 5.95 -16.63
CA PRO A 440 18.03 6.02 -17.43
C PRO A 440 18.17 5.50 -18.87
N ASP A 441 19.40 5.28 -19.34
CA ASP A 441 19.70 4.83 -20.70
C ASP A 441 19.94 3.30 -20.81
N LEU A 442 19.76 2.54 -19.72
CA LEU A 442 19.84 1.08 -19.78
C LEU A 442 18.85 0.52 -20.81
N THR A 443 19.35 -0.38 -21.64
CA THR A 443 18.53 -1.15 -22.59
C THR A 443 17.59 -2.11 -21.83
N PRO A 444 16.52 -2.60 -22.47
CA PRO A 444 15.64 -3.60 -21.86
C PRO A 444 16.36 -4.85 -21.35
N ASP A 445 17.34 -5.37 -22.12
CA ASP A 445 18.08 -6.56 -21.72
C ASP A 445 19.02 -6.28 -20.52
N GLU A 446 19.61 -5.09 -20.42
CA GLU A 446 20.40 -4.68 -19.25
C GLU A 446 19.50 -4.52 -18.01
N ARG A 447 18.28 -3.99 -18.14
CA ARG A 447 17.31 -3.92 -17.05
C ARG A 447 16.95 -5.32 -16.54
N ASN A 448 16.68 -6.25 -17.44
CA ASN A 448 16.40 -7.65 -17.12
C ASN A 448 17.59 -8.31 -16.40
N ALA A 449 18.83 -8.02 -16.84
CA ALA A 449 20.04 -8.51 -16.16
C ALA A 449 20.17 -7.96 -14.74
N VAL A 450 19.86 -6.67 -14.53
CA VAL A 450 19.82 -6.06 -13.18
C VAL A 450 18.78 -6.75 -12.31
N TRP A 451 17.58 -7.04 -12.85
CA TRP A 451 16.55 -7.73 -12.08
C TRP A 451 17.00 -9.12 -11.65
N LEU A 452 17.61 -9.92 -12.54
CA LEU A 452 18.15 -11.24 -12.20
C LEU A 452 19.28 -11.17 -11.17
N GLU A 453 20.18 -10.18 -11.26
CA GLU A 453 21.21 -9.95 -10.24
C GLU A 453 20.57 -9.76 -8.86
N LEU A 454 19.51 -8.96 -8.78
CA LEU A 454 18.80 -8.69 -7.53
C LEU A 454 18.01 -9.90 -7.03
N GLU A 455 17.39 -10.68 -7.93
CA GLU A 455 16.78 -11.95 -7.58
C GLU A 455 17.79 -12.90 -6.92
N HIS A 456 18.96 -13.07 -7.51
CA HIS A 456 20.02 -13.89 -6.93
C HIS A 456 20.56 -13.35 -5.59
N LYS A 457 20.58 -12.03 -5.42
CA LYS A 457 21.01 -11.37 -4.18
C LYS A 457 20.04 -11.61 -3.02
N TYR A 458 18.73 -11.41 -3.26
CA TYR A 458 17.72 -11.40 -2.20
C TYR A 458 16.92 -12.69 -2.09
N ARG A 459 16.79 -13.47 -3.18
CA ARG A 459 16.08 -14.75 -3.23
C ARG A 459 16.94 -15.86 -3.86
N PRO A 460 18.15 -16.14 -3.31
CA PRO A 460 19.14 -17.06 -3.90
C PRO A 460 18.69 -18.53 -3.97
N TRP A 461 17.54 -18.85 -3.39
CA TRP A 461 16.95 -20.20 -3.38
C TRP A 461 16.07 -20.51 -4.58
N ILE A 462 15.77 -19.52 -5.42
CA ILE A 462 14.86 -19.69 -6.56
C ILE A 462 15.63 -20.18 -7.79
N ASP A 463 15.19 -21.30 -8.37
CA ASP A 463 15.54 -21.70 -9.72
C ASP A 463 14.39 -21.31 -10.65
N PHE A 464 14.68 -20.53 -11.69
CA PHE A 464 13.68 -20.16 -12.69
C PHE A 464 13.38 -21.29 -13.69
N ASP A 465 14.16 -22.37 -13.70
CA ASP A 465 13.95 -23.58 -14.53
C ASP A 465 13.61 -23.24 -15.99
N ASN A 466 14.34 -22.30 -16.57
CA ASN A 466 14.13 -21.77 -17.93
C ASN A 466 12.68 -21.29 -18.21
N LEU A 467 11.95 -20.88 -17.16
CA LEU A 467 10.59 -20.35 -17.31
C LEU A 467 10.62 -19.09 -18.20
N PRO A 468 9.87 -19.03 -19.30
CA PRO A 468 9.81 -17.85 -20.16
C PRO A 468 9.46 -16.59 -19.36
N PHE A 469 9.83 -15.40 -19.83
CA PHE A 469 9.60 -14.12 -19.18
C PHE A 469 10.34 -13.98 -17.82
N TYR A 470 10.02 -14.81 -16.83
CA TYR A 470 10.63 -14.76 -15.50
C TYR A 470 12.11 -15.14 -15.53
N GLY A 471 12.47 -16.22 -16.22
CA GLY A 471 13.85 -16.71 -16.30
C GLY A 471 14.81 -15.78 -17.05
N ARG A 472 14.30 -14.89 -17.92
CA ARG A 472 15.11 -13.83 -18.53
C ARG A 472 15.16 -12.53 -17.71
N GLY A 473 14.53 -12.51 -16.52
CA GLY A 473 14.53 -11.36 -15.62
C GLY A 473 13.52 -10.29 -15.96
N ALA A 474 12.47 -10.59 -16.73
CA ALA A 474 11.45 -9.62 -17.09
C ALA A 474 10.28 -9.54 -16.08
N GLY A 475 10.32 -10.33 -15.00
CA GLY A 475 9.25 -10.39 -14.00
C GLY A 475 8.85 -9.05 -13.37
N TRP A 476 9.74 -8.05 -13.39
CA TRP A 476 9.47 -6.70 -12.94
C TRP A 476 8.35 -5.99 -13.72
N GLN A 477 8.16 -6.34 -15.00
CA GLN A 477 7.13 -5.72 -15.86
C GLN A 477 5.70 -6.03 -15.39
N ARG A 478 5.55 -7.08 -14.59
CA ARG A 478 4.29 -7.48 -13.97
C ARG A 478 3.99 -6.69 -12.68
N GLN A 479 4.98 -6.03 -12.09
CA GLN A 479 4.82 -5.29 -10.84
C GLN A 479 4.26 -3.90 -11.12
N LEU A 480 2.94 -3.72 -10.89
CA LEU A 480 2.19 -2.49 -11.16
C LEU A 480 2.89 -1.24 -10.60
N HIS A 481 3.33 -1.30 -9.36
CA HIS A 481 3.96 -0.18 -8.65
C HIS A 481 5.21 0.38 -9.33
N ILE A 482 5.95 -0.44 -10.11
CA ILE A 482 7.13 0.03 -10.84
C ILE A 482 6.76 1.05 -11.92
N TYR A 483 5.57 0.93 -12.51
CA TYR A 483 5.06 1.84 -13.54
C TYR A 483 4.18 2.96 -12.96
N GLU A 484 3.32 2.64 -12.00
CA GLU A 484 2.22 3.48 -11.54
C GLU A 484 2.60 4.40 -10.38
N CYS A 485 3.41 3.91 -9.44
CA CYS A 485 3.85 4.67 -8.27
C CYS A 485 5.27 4.26 -7.84
N PRO A 486 6.28 4.68 -8.63
CA PRO A 486 7.66 4.30 -8.37
C PRO A 486 8.13 4.71 -6.96
N PHE A 487 8.88 3.81 -6.32
CA PHE A 487 9.41 3.90 -4.96
C PHE A 487 8.40 3.71 -3.82
N TYR A 488 7.12 3.48 -4.10
CA TYR A 488 6.14 3.19 -3.05
C TYR A 488 6.38 1.83 -2.38
N TYR A 489 6.80 0.82 -3.15
CA TYR A 489 6.79 -0.59 -2.72
C TYR A 489 7.63 -0.89 -1.47
N ILE A 490 8.66 -0.09 -1.19
CA ILE A 490 9.50 -0.25 0.01
C ILE A 490 8.76 0.09 1.31
N ASP A 491 7.71 0.90 1.24
CA ASP A 491 6.90 1.29 2.39
C ASP A 491 6.24 0.05 3.02
N TYR A 492 5.80 -0.90 2.20
CA TYR A 492 5.36 -2.22 2.69
C TYR A 492 6.43 -2.97 3.47
N CYS A 493 7.71 -2.89 3.08
CA CYS A 493 8.79 -3.54 3.82
C CYS A 493 9.03 -2.90 5.19
N LEU A 494 8.97 -1.57 5.25
CA LEU A 494 9.13 -0.84 6.50
C LEU A 494 7.99 -1.18 7.47
N SER A 495 6.78 -1.24 6.94
CA SER A 495 5.57 -1.57 7.71
C SER A 495 5.51 -3.04 8.10
N THR A 496 5.94 -3.96 7.22
CA THR A 496 6.10 -5.38 7.57
C THR A 496 7.04 -5.53 8.76
N MET A 497 8.17 -4.80 8.78
CA MET A 497 9.07 -4.84 9.94
C MET A 497 8.44 -4.33 11.23
N ALA A 498 7.51 -3.38 11.17
CA ALA A 498 6.72 -2.96 12.33
C ALA A 498 5.71 -4.05 12.74
N ALA A 499 4.99 -4.62 11.76
CA ALA A 499 4.00 -5.67 11.98
C ALA A 499 4.61 -6.93 12.59
N LEU A 500 5.78 -7.37 12.11
CA LEU A 500 6.52 -8.50 12.70
C LEU A 500 6.96 -8.23 14.14
N GLN A 501 7.29 -6.98 14.48
CA GLN A 501 7.58 -6.60 15.88
C GLN A 501 6.30 -6.67 16.73
N PHE A 502 5.15 -6.18 16.23
CA PHE A 502 3.87 -6.35 16.92
C PHE A 502 3.49 -7.81 17.10
N PHE A 503 3.72 -8.64 16.08
CA PHE A 503 3.52 -10.09 16.19
C PHE A 503 4.35 -10.69 17.33
N LEU A 504 5.65 -10.44 17.35
CA LEU A 504 6.55 -10.96 18.39
C LEU A 504 6.23 -10.40 19.80
N LEU A 505 5.71 -9.18 19.90
CA LEU A 505 5.20 -8.61 21.15
C LEU A 505 3.90 -9.31 21.57
N SER A 506 2.98 -9.50 20.63
CA SER A 506 1.69 -10.16 20.85
C SER A 506 1.84 -11.59 21.38
N LEU A 507 2.84 -12.33 20.87
CA LEU A 507 3.16 -13.69 21.40
C LEU A 507 3.60 -13.67 22.86
N LYS A 508 4.16 -12.58 23.36
CA LYS A 508 4.62 -12.44 24.75
C LYS A 508 3.51 -11.89 25.64
N ASP A 509 2.88 -10.85 25.21
CA ASP A 509 1.78 -10.15 25.89
C ASP A 509 0.92 -9.43 24.86
N HIS A 510 -0.17 -10.07 24.43
CA HIS A 510 -1.08 -9.53 23.42
C HIS A 510 -1.70 -8.20 23.88
N LYS A 511 -1.99 -8.06 25.18
CA LYS A 511 -2.56 -6.83 25.72
C LYS A 511 -1.60 -5.67 25.63
N ASP A 512 -0.31 -5.85 25.98
CA ASP A 512 0.72 -4.81 25.84
C ASP A 512 0.92 -4.44 24.35
N ALA A 513 0.95 -5.43 23.45
CA ALA A 513 1.04 -5.19 22.01
C ALA A 513 -0.13 -4.34 21.50
N TRP A 514 -1.36 -4.68 21.91
CA TRP A 514 -2.55 -3.92 21.55
C TRP A 514 -2.54 -2.48 22.11
N GLU A 515 -2.17 -2.29 23.37
CA GLU A 515 -2.06 -0.96 23.97
C GLU A 515 -1.01 -0.08 23.27
N ARG A 516 0.09 -0.66 22.80
CA ARG A 516 1.11 0.03 21.98
C ARG A 516 0.57 0.39 20.61
N TYR A 517 -0.15 -0.50 19.97
CA TYR A 517 -0.82 -0.24 18.70
C TYR A 517 -1.85 0.89 18.82
N LEU A 518 -2.69 0.89 19.86
CA LEU A 518 -3.62 1.99 20.11
C LEU A 518 -2.94 3.34 20.34
N LYS A 519 -1.77 3.37 20.98
CA LYS A 519 -0.98 4.61 21.11
C LYS A 519 -0.52 5.13 19.75
N LEU A 520 -0.15 4.21 18.85
CA LEU A 520 0.25 4.54 17.50
C LEU A 520 -0.95 5.09 16.70
N VAL A 521 -2.07 4.38 16.69
CA VAL A 521 -3.32 4.78 16.02
C VAL A 521 -3.78 6.18 16.45
N ARG A 522 -3.73 6.49 17.77
CA ARG A 522 -4.15 7.80 18.30
C ARG A 522 -3.21 8.96 17.94
N ARG A 523 -2.01 8.68 17.42
CA ARG A 523 -1.08 9.70 16.93
C ARG A 523 -1.21 9.92 15.44
N ALA A 524 -1.52 8.88 14.70
CA ALA A 524 -1.77 8.85 13.26
C ALA A 524 -1.03 9.96 12.46
N GLY A 525 -1.74 10.77 11.77
CA GLY A 525 -1.23 11.81 10.92
C GLY A 525 -0.44 12.95 11.58
N LEU A 526 -0.38 13.00 12.90
CA LEU A 526 0.35 14.03 13.64
C LEU A 526 1.80 13.67 13.97
N ALA A 527 2.27 12.50 13.53
CA ALA A 527 3.63 12.02 13.80
C ALA A 527 4.23 11.35 12.56
N SER A 528 5.53 11.53 12.35
CA SER A 528 6.27 10.85 11.30
C SER A 528 6.42 9.35 11.59
N TYR A 529 6.76 8.56 10.56
CA TYR A 529 7.02 7.12 10.68
C TYR A 529 7.96 6.79 11.85
N THR A 530 9.09 7.50 11.97
CA THR A 530 10.06 7.28 13.04
C THR A 530 9.52 7.61 14.42
N GLU A 531 8.73 8.69 14.54
CA GLU A 531 8.07 9.08 15.80
C GLU A 531 6.98 8.08 16.20
N LEU A 532 6.24 7.52 15.22
CA LEU A 532 5.25 6.46 15.45
C LEU A 532 5.93 5.19 15.96
N MET A 533 7.01 4.73 15.32
CA MET A 533 7.78 3.58 15.77
C MET A 533 8.26 3.75 17.22
N GLN A 534 8.81 4.92 17.56
CA GLN A 534 9.25 5.25 18.92
C GLN A 534 8.07 5.30 19.91
N THR A 535 6.92 5.86 19.52
CA THR A 535 5.70 5.93 20.35
C THR A 535 5.21 4.54 20.75
N ALA A 536 5.27 3.58 19.80
CA ALA A 536 4.93 2.18 20.05
C ALA A 536 6.05 1.41 20.77
N GLY A 537 7.24 2.00 20.96
CA GLY A 537 8.41 1.34 21.54
C GLY A 537 9.00 0.29 20.60
N LEU A 538 8.86 0.48 19.29
CA LEU A 538 9.41 -0.35 18.24
C LEU A 538 10.76 0.17 17.76
N LYS A 539 11.58 -0.71 17.18
CA LYS A 539 12.84 -0.34 16.54
C LYS A 539 12.59 0.16 15.12
N VAL A 540 13.23 1.25 14.76
CA VAL A 540 13.21 1.78 13.40
C VAL A 540 14.05 0.87 12.48
N PRO A 541 13.51 0.35 11.37
CA PRO A 541 14.16 -0.71 10.59
C PRO A 541 15.48 -0.32 9.91
N PHE A 542 15.70 0.94 9.63
CA PHE A 542 16.94 1.44 9.00
C PHE A 542 18.02 1.90 10.00
N GLU A 543 17.79 1.76 11.30
CA GLU A 543 18.85 1.89 12.31
C GLU A 543 19.76 0.66 12.30
N ASP A 544 21.07 0.88 12.51
CA ASP A 544 22.05 -0.19 12.42
C ASP A 544 21.78 -1.32 13.44
N GLY A 545 21.68 -2.56 12.96
CA GLY A 545 21.44 -3.75 13.76
C GLY A 545 20.02 -3.89 14.32
N SER A 546 19.09 -3.04 13.91
CA SER A 546 17.70 -3.02 14.43
C SER A 546 16.93 -4.30 14.08
N ILE A 547 17.13 -4.88 12.88
CA ILE A 547 16.28 -5.94 12.35
C ILE A 547 16.81 -7.36 12.60
N LYS A 548 18.10 -7.52 12.92
CA LYS A 548 18.73 -8.84 13.07
C LYS A 548 18.02 -9.75 14.08
N ALA A 549 17.77 -9.23 15.28
CA ALA A 549 17.11 -10.01 16.34
C ALA A 549 15.66 -10.35 15.98
N ILE A 550 14.99 -9.48 15.23
CA ILE A 550 13.62 -9.70 14.75
C ILE A 550 13.62 -10.85 13.74
N ALA A 551 14.53 -10.81 12.76
CA ALA A 551 14.68 -11.87 11.76
C ALA A 551 14.95 -13.24 12.39
N GLN A 552 15.85 -13.30 13.38
CA GLN A 552 16.16 -14.53 14.11
C GLN A 552 14.95 -15.07 14.89
N GLN A 553 14.20 -14.20 15.58
CA GLN A 553 12.99 -14.60 16.32
C GLN A 553 11.89 -15.09 15.38
N MET A 554 11.71 -14.45 14.21
CA MET A 554 10.76 -14.90 13.18
C MET A 554 11.16 -16.28 12.64
N GLY A 555 12.43 -16.45 12.25
CA GLY A 555 12.93 -17.74 11.76
C GLY A 555 12.77 -18.86 12.79
N GLN A 556 13.01 -18.57 14.07
CA GLN A 556 12.80 -19.50 15.18
C GLN A 556 11.31 -19.86 15.34
N TRP A 557 10.44 -18.87 15.39
CA TRP A 557 8.99 -19.10 15.53
C TRP A 557 8.46 -19.98 14.39
N ILE A 558 8.82 -19.66 13.14
CA ILE A 558 8.44 -20.45 11.97
C ILE A 558 8.96 -21.89 12.08
N ALA A 559 10.19 -22.08 12.56
CA ALA A 559 10.76 -23.43 12.73
C ALA A 559 10.04 -24.26 13.82
N GLU A 560 9.54 -23.62 14.85
CA GLU A 560 8.83 -24.25 15.98
C GLU A 560 7.34 -24.54 15.67
N HIS A 561 6.74 -23.90 14.67
CA HIS A 561 5.30 -24.00 14.33
C HIS A 561 5.04 -24.72 13.00
N GLN A 562 5.93 -25.63 12.60
CA GLN A 562 5.68 -26.46 11.40
C GLN A 562 4.49 -27.40 11.62
N VAL A 563 3.54 -27.43 10.67
CA VAL A 563 2.29 -28.23 10.68
C VAL A 563 2.24 -29.16 9.49
#